data_2a9b3f48ad89cf1bd326034f56f2f8aa
#
_entry.id   2a9b3f48ad89cf1bd326034f56f2f8aa
#
_cell.length_a   1.000
_cell.length_b   1.000
_cell.length_c   1.000
_cell.angle_alpha   90.00
_cell.angle_beta   90.00
_cell.angle_gamma   90.00
#
_symmetry.space_group_name_H-M   'P 1'
#
loop_
_entity.id
_entity.type
_entity.pdbx_description
1 polymer ?
#
loop_
_entity_poly.entity_id
_entity_poly.type
_entity_poly.pdbx_seq_one_letter_code
_entity_poly.pdbx_strand_id
1 'polypeptide(L)' 'MADKRDYYEVLGVSKTASDDEIKKAFRTLAKKYHPDMHPGDKECEEKFKEAQEAYAVLSDAEKRKQYDPVSYTHLTLP' A
#
# COMPACT_ATOMS: atom_id res chain seq x y z
N MET A 1 -14.83 10.90 -4.51
CA MET A 1 -14.39 11.14 -4.06
C MET A 1 -13.35 10.53 -3.82
N ALA A 2 -12.74 10.82 -3.79
CA ALA A 2 -11.62 10.26 -3.73
C ALA A 2 -11.37 9.70 -2.57
N ASP A 3 -12.11 8.96 -2.24
CA ASP A 3 -11.90 8.42 -1.14
C ASP A 3 -10.90 7.45 -1.15
N LYS A 4 -10.50 6.93 -2.26
CA LYS A 4 -9.55 5.97 -2.27
C LYS A 4 -8.26 6.52 -1.97
N ARG A 5 -7.57 6.10 -0.97
CA ARG A 5 -6.26 6.52 -0.70
C ARG A 5 -5.32 5.95 -1.69
N ASP A 6 -4.28 6.68 -2.00
CA ASP A 6 -3.22 6.20 -2.86
C ASP A 6 -2.36 5.26 -2.04
N TYR A 7 -2.43 3.97 -2.35
CA TYR A 7 -1.68 2.99 -1.60
C TYR A 7 -0.18 3.21 -1.70
N TYR A 8 0.27 3.74 -2.82
CA TYR A 8 1.69 4.05 -2.93
C TYR A 8 2.07 5.14 -1.94
N GLU A 9 1.20 6.11 -1.79
CA GLU A 9 1.44 7.16 -0.81
C GLU A 9 1.38 6.63 0.60
N VAL A 10 0.47 5.74 0.86
CA VAL A 10 0.35 5.16 2.19
C VAL A 10 1.65 4.49 2.60
N LEU A 11 2.27 3.78 1.67
CA LEU A 11 3.53 3.13 1.96
C LEU A 11 4.73 4.06 1.79
N GLY A 12 4.53 5.22 1.17
CA GLY A 12 5.63 6.15 0.96
C GLY A 12 6.56 5.74 -0.14
N VAL A 13 6.03 5.08 -1.18
CA VAL A 13 6.85 4.66 -2.30
C VAL A 13 6.33 5.26 -3.57
N SER A 14 7.13 5.16 -4.62
CA SER A 14 6.74 5.66 -5.92
C SER A 14 5.78 4.69 -6.59
N LYS A 15 5.00 5.18 -7.52
CA LYS A 15 4.08 4.32 -8.25
C LYS A 15 4.81 3.28 -9.08
N THR A 16 6.08 3.54 -9.37
CA THR A 16 6.87 2.57 -10.11
C THR A 16 7.75 1.73 -9.20
N ALA A 17 7.48 1.76 -7.90
CA ALA A 17 8.31 1.02 -6.97
C ALA A 17 8.23 -0.48 -7.24
N SER A 18 9.33 -1.15 -7.05
CA SER A 18 9.37 -2.59 -7.26
C SER A 18 8.76 -3.30 -6.06
N ASP A 19 8.53 -4.60 -6.22
CA ASP A 19 7.98 -5.38 -5.13
C ASP A 19 8.87 -5.33 -3.90
N ASP A 20 10.17 -5.33 -4.13
CA ASP A 20 11.12 -5.26 -3.02
C ASP A 20 10.99 -3.94 -2.28
N GLU A 21 10.84 -2.86 -3.02
CA GLU A 21 10.69 -1.56 -2.40
C GLU A 21 9.40 -1.47 -1.62
N ILE A 22 8.34 -2.02 -2.17
CA ILE A 22 7.06 -2.02 -1.49
C ILE A 22 7.15 -2.83 -0.19
N LYS A 23 7.78 -3.99 -0.26
CA LYS A 23 7.93 -4.82 0.91
C LYS A 23 8.78 -4.12 1.98
N LYS A 24 9.84 -3.47 1.56
CA LYS A 24 10.69 -2.78 2.48
C LYS A 24 9.94 -1.64 3.16
N ALA A 25 9.20 -0.88 2.37
CA ALA A 25 8.42 0.23 2.92
C ALA A 25 7.40 -0.27 3.92
N PHE A 26 6.74 -1.37 3.61
CA PHE A 26 5.76 -1.92 4.52
C PHE A 26 6.42 -2.34 5.82
N ARG A 27 7.56 -2.98 5.75
CA ARG A 27 8.26 -3.40 6.96
C ARG A 27 8.63 -2.22 7.82
N THR A 28 9.08 -1.14 7.20
CA THR A 28 9.43 0.05 7.94
C THR A 28 8.21 0.62 8.65
N LEU A 29 7.08 0.69 7.96
CA LEU A 29 5.88 1.21 8.58
C LEU A 29 5.35 0.27 9.64
N ALA A 30 5.47 -1.02 9.42
CA ALA A 30 5.00 -1.98 10.40
C ALA A 30 5.77 -1.83 11.70
N LYS A 31 7.06 -1.60 11.60
CA LYS A 31 7.84 -1.41 12.80
C LYS A 31 7.48 -0.10 13.48
N LYS A 32 7.24 0.92 12.68
CA LYS A 32 6.97 2.24 13.22
C LYS A 32 5.61 2.31 13.91
N TYR A 33 4.61 1.67 13.31
CA TYR A 33 3.25 1.78 13.83
C TYR A 33 2.73 0.48 14.43
N HIS A 34 3.61 -0.44 14.77
CA HIS A 34 3.18 -1.71 15.32
C HIS A 34 2.42 -1.48 16.62
N PRO A 35 1.29 -2.12 16.80
CA PRO A 35 0.50 -1.89 18.02
C PRO A 35 1.22 -2.26 19.30
N ASP A 36 2.17 -3.18 19.23
CA ASP A 36 2.95 -3.52 20.40
C ASP A 36 3.81 -2.36 20.86
N MET A 37 4.26 -1.54 19.92
CA MET A 37 5.09 -0.41 20.24
C MET A 37 4.28 0.77 20.73
N HIS A 38 3.02 0.83 20.34
CA HIS A 38 2.16 1.94 20.71
C HIS A 38 0.82 1.42 21.20
N PRO A 39 0.82 0.74 22.33
CA PRO A 39 -0.43 0.15 22.81
C PRO A 39 -1.43 1.24 23.16
N GLY A 40 -2.64 1.07 22.69
CA GLY A 40 -3.68 2.03 22.99
C GLY A 40 -3.71 3.22 22.06
N ASP A 41 -2.80 3.31 21.11
CA ASP A 41 -2.76 4.44 20.19
C ASP A 41 -3.58 4.09 18.96
N LYS A 42 -4.75 4.69 18.85
CA LYS A 42 -5.65 4.37 17.74
C LYS A 42 -5.11 4.87 16.42
N GLU A 43 -4.41 5.98 16.43
CA GLU A 43 -3.86 6.50 15.20
C GLU A 43 -2.84 5.54 14.62
N CYS A 44 -1.96 5.04 15.45
CA CYS A 44 -0.97 4.08 14.98
C CYS A 44 -1.63 2.80 14.51
N GLU A 45 -2.68 2.39 15.19
CA GLU A 45 -3.41 1.20 14.80
C GLU A 45 -4.02 1.38 13.42
N GLU A 46 -4.62 2.52 13.17
CA GLU A 46 -5.24 2.79 11.89
C GLU A 46 -4.20 2.84 10.78
N LYS A 47 -3.08 3.50 11.05
CA LYS A 47 -2.03 3.58 10.05
C LYS A 47 -1.44 2.20 9.76
N PHE A 48 -1.32 1.38 10.78
CA PHE A 48 -0.84 0.03 10.58
C PHE A 48 -1.79 -0.76 9.70
N LYS A 49 -3.09 -0.61 9.93
CA LYS A 49 -4.09 -1.28 9.12
C LYS A 49 -4.05 -0.79 7.68
N GLU A 50 -3.89 0.50 7.49
CA GLU A 50 -3.80 1.05 6.15
C GLU A 50 -2.58 0.51 5.43
N ALA A 51 -1.46 0.43 6.14
CA ALA A 51 -0.25 -0.09 5.53
C ALA A 51 -0.42 -1.55 5.15
N GLN A 52 -1.10 -2.32 5.99
CA GLN A 52 -1.37 -3.72 5.68
C GLN A 52 -2.23 -3.85 4.43
N GLU A 53 -3.24 -3.03 4.34
CA GLU A 53 -4.12 -3.08 3.19
C GLU A 53 -3.39 -2.68 1.93
N ALA A 54 -2.60 -1.61 2.01
CA ALA A 54 -1.83 -1.17 0.85
C ALA A 54 -0.87 -2.25 0.40
N TYR A 55 -0.20 -2.88 1.36
CA TYR A 55 0.74 -3.92 1.02
C TYR A 55 0.03 -5.13 0.40
N ALA A 56 -1.12 -5.48 0.95
CA ALA A 56 -1.87 -6.62 0.43
C ALA A 56 -2.26 -6.39 -1.03
N VAL A 57 -2.63 -5.17 -1.37
CA VAL A 57 -2.99 -4.86 -2.73
C VAL A 57 -1.77 -4.76 -3.63
N LEU A 58 -0.75 -4.05 -3.17
CA LEU A 58 0.40 -3.78 -4.03
C LEU A 58 1.33 -4.96 -4.17
N SER A 59 1.30 -5.89 -3.22
CA SER A 59 2.17 -7.04 -3.30
C SER A 59 1.58 -8.14 -4.18
N ASP A 60 0.29 -8.08 -4.47
CA ASP A 60 -0.35 -9.05 -5.32
C ASP A 60 -0.39 -8.49 -6.73
N ALA A 61 0.26 -9.16 -7.67
CA ALA A 61 0.35 -8.67 -9.03
C ALA A 61 -1.02 -8.44 -9.64
N GLU A 62 -1.94 -9.34 -9.39
CA GLU A 62 -3.27 -9.19 -9.95
C GLU A 62 -4.01 -8.01 -9.34
N LYS A 63 -3.97 -7.90 -8.05
CA LYS A 63 -4.64 -6.80 -7.39
C LYS A 63 -4.00 -5.47 -7.74
N ARG A 64 -2.69 -5.46 -7.86
CA ARG A 64 -1.99 -4.26 -8.26
C ARG A 64 -2.42 -3.81 -9.65
N LYS A 65 -2.59 -4.77 -10.54
CA LYS A 65 -3.06 -4.46 -11.87
C LYS A 65 -4.44 -3.83 -11.82
N GLN A 66 -5.31 -4.39 -11.03
CA GLN A 66 -6.66 -3.86 -10.91
C GLN A 66 -6.67 -2.49 -10.28
N TYR A 67 -5.80 -2.28 -9.32
CA TYR A 67 -5.75 -1.00 -8.64
C TYR A 67 -5.11 0.07 -9.52
N ASP A 68 -4.09 -0.29 -10.27
CA ASP A 68 -3.34 0.67 -11.05
C ASP A 68 -4.13 1.09 -12.27
N PRO A 69 -4.61 2.31 -12.33
CA PRO A 69 -5.43 2.72 -13.47
C PRO A 69 -4.65 2.81 -14.76
N VAL A 70 -3.35 2.85 -14.67
CA VAL A 70 -2.56 2.98 -15.87
C VAL A 70 -2.43 1.66 -16.58
N SER A 71 -2.43 0.58 -15.83
CA SER A 71 -2.08 -0.69 -16.43
C SER A 71 -3.13 -1.20 -17.38
N TYR A 72 -4.36 -0.78 -17.26
CA TYR A 72 -5.35 -1.38 -18.12
C TYR A 72 -5.53 -0.65 -19.42
N THR A 73 -4.88 0.47 -19.60
CA THR A 73 -5.08 1.19 -20.82
C THR A 73 -4.68 0.37 -22.01
N HIS A 74 -3.62 -0.36 -21.92
CA HIS A 74 -3.22 -1.09 -23.10
C HIS A 74 -4.00 -2.35 -23.29
N LEU A 75 -4.77 -2.72 -22.31
CA LEU A 75 -5.56 -3.89 -22.52
C LEU A 75 -6.68 -3.62 -23.44
N THR A 76 -7.03 -2.39 -23.66
CA THR A 76 -8.13 -2.13 -24.51
C THR A 76 -7.76 -2.32 -25.93
N LEU A 77 -6.55 -2.54 -26.24
CA LEU A 77 -6.23 -2.74 -27.61
C LEU A 77 -6.83 -3.99 -28.08
N PRO A 78 -7.55 -3.96 -29.10
CA PRO A 78 -8.15 -5.18 -29.68
C PRO A 78 -7.17 -6.03 -30.38
#